data_7ac58f48c412e7ecd6dffe150ec75623
#
_entry.id   7ac58f48c412e7ecd6dffe150ec75623
#
_cell.length_a   1.000
_cell.length_b   1.000
_cell.length_c   1.000
_cell.angle_alpha   90.00
_cell.angle_beta   90.00
_cell.angle_gamma   90.00
#
_symmetry.space_group_name_H-M   'P 1'
#
loop_
_entity.id
_entity.type
_entity.pdbx_description
1 polymer ?
#
loop_
_entity_poly.entity_id
_entity_poly.type
_entity_poly.pdbx_seq_one_letter_code
_entity_poly.pdbx_strand_id
1 'polypeptide(L)'
;MTTVLLYWNHICVLHKGEKQFLDRLAERLSNEDIDLRVRYFGLGYPEHMSEYMARPDAILPDLIVSADLEVFEDSRIYRKLEKDLYPVTKWFPLRDGGALDAVRRDNRLLPFVSIPLVYYTRQPGICERTALKDWDGLAFGGINNSAAKTVVKAVWNRWGEEAACGLLEIADMPIGAFQAVRMSQSQTALVPSIYALRADGRETFLRIPQEGPVLVPSYFCARTSVPEPTARRVAESILCPELCRFYAEQGDLILYPDCLDIHSRQEGARYMVPSTRWLSEINPEHFCEVYCGRLPTAKCPVRHGSEMYADSTLL
;
A
#
# COMPACT_ATOMS: atom_id res chain seq x y z
N MET A 1 5.94 32.91 -2.39
CA MET A 1 6.06 31.54 -1.87
C MET A 1 4.73 30.84 -2.00
N THR A 2 4.67 29.73 -2.74
CA THR A 2 3.44 28.94 -2.97
C THR A 2 3.38 27.81 -1.95
N THR A 3 2.32 27.75 -1.13
CA THR A 3 2.12 26.63 -0.21
C THR A 3 1.54 25.45 -0.95
N VAL A 4 2.12 24.26 -0.74
CA VAL A 4 1.70 22.97 -1.32
C VAL A 4 1.49 21.97 -0.19
N LEU A 5 0.28 21.43 -0.06
CA LEU A 5 -0.08 20.44 0.94
C LEU A 5 0.03 19.03 0.34
N LEU A 6 0.97 18.23 0.85
CA LEU A 6 1.19 16.84 0.48
C LEU A 6 0.65 15.90 1.57
N TYR A 7 -0.20 14.94 1.18
CA TYR A 7 -0.55 13.81 2.03
C TYR A 7 0.33 12.62 1.67
N TRP A 8 0.98 12.06 2.67
CA TRP A 8 1.93 10.97 2.53
C TRP A 8 1.56 9.78 3.41
N ASN A 9 1.27 8.66 2.78
CA ASN A 9 1.05 7.40 3.48
C ASN A 9 2.36 6.62 3.56
N HIS A 10 2.92 6.49 4.75
CA HIS A 10 4.19 5.80 4.99
C HIS A 10 4.15 4.31 4.66
N ILE A 11 5.27 3.80 4.14
CA ILE A 11 5.46 2.39 3.86
C ILE A 11 6.12 1.70 5.06
N CYS A 12 5.32 1.02 5.89
CA CYS A 12 5.81 0.13 6.97
C CYS A 12 7.00 0.71 7.75
N VAL A 13 8.07 -0.08 7.84
CA VAL A 13 9.31 0.28 8.57
C VAL A 13 10.18 1.31 7.84
N LEU A 14 9.83 1.72 6.63
CA LEU A 14 10.57 2.74 5.87
C LEU A 14 10.27 4.18 6.32
N HIS A 15 9.27 4.37 7.18
CA HIS A 15 8.75 5.68 7.57
C HIS A 15 9.81 6.68 8.05
N LYS A 16 10.86 6.23 8.75
CA LYS A 16 11.94 7.12 9.22
C LYS A 16 12.75 7.69 8.05
N GLY A 17 13.10 6.84 7.08
CA GLY A 17 13.85 7.29 5.90
C GLY A 17 12.99 8.17 4.99
N GLU A 18 11.72 7.82 4.80
CA GLU A 18 10.77 8.66 4.07
C GLU A 18 10.63 10.04 4.69
N LYS A 19 10.45 10.11 6.02
CA LYS A 19 10.36 11.38 6.72
C LYS A 19 11.63 12.22 6.55
N GLN A 20 12.80 11.64 6.75
CA GLN A 20 14.07 12.33 6.56
C GLN A 20 14.26 12.86 5.13
N PHE A 21 13.83 12.07 4.13
CA PHE A 21 13.84 12.51 2.75
C PHE A 21 12.93 13.71 2.53
N LEU A 22 11.67 13.63 3.02
CA LEU A 22 10.69 14.70 2.84
C LEU A 22 11.05 15.98 3.59
N ASP A 23 11.66 15.88 4.78
CA ASP A 23 12.15 17.04 5.53
C ASP A 23 13.23 17.77 4.70
N ARG A 24 14.24 17.05 4.15
CA ARG A 24 15.26 17.64 3.24
C ARG A 24 14.66 18.17 1.95
N LEU A 25 13.63 17.53 1.43
CA LEU A 25 12.93 17.99 0.24
C LEU A 25 12.23 19.33 0.50
N ALA A 26 11.53 19.47 1.62
CA ALA A 26 10.86 20.71 2.00
C ALA A 26 11.85 21.87 2.13
N GLU A 27 13.03 21.63 2.74
CA GLU A 27 14.10 22.62 2.81
C GLU A 27 14.61 23.05 1.41
N ARG A 28 14.81 22.10 0.49
CA ARG A 28 15.24 22.41 -0.89
C ARG A 28 14.19 23.25 -1.63
N LEU A 29 12.93 22.85 -1.56
CA LEU A 29 11.83 23.53 -2.25
C LEU A 29 11.56 24.92 -1.67
N SER A 30 11.84 25.17 -0.40
CA SER A 30 11.75 26.49 0.20
C SER A 30 12.67 27.50 -0.49
N ASN A 31 13.85 27.09 -0.97
CA ASN A 31 14.75 27.92 -1.76
C ASN A 31 14.23 28.21 -3.19
N GLU A 32 13.16 27.54 -3.61
CA GLU A 32 12.49 27.72 -4.90
C GLU A 32 11.10 28.37 -4.73
N ASP A 33 10.88 29.10 -3.62
CA ASP A 33 9.62 29.74 -3.27
C ASP A 33 8.42 28.78 -3.15
N ILE A 34 8.64 27.50 -2.81
CA ILE A 34 7.62 26.49 -2.55
C ILE A 34 7.67 26.08 -1.07
N ASP A 35 6.58 26.35 -0.33
CA ASP A 35 6.36 25.90 1.05
C ASP A 35 5.68 24.54 1.05
N LEU A 36 6.45 23.45 1.06
CA LEU A 36 5.93 22.09 1.09
C LEU A 36 5.53 21.68 2.51
N ARG A 37 4.24 21.51 2.74
CA ARG A 37 3.68 21.02 4.01
C ARG A 37 3.24 19.58 3.88
N VAL A 38 3.82 18.70 4.70
CA VAL A 38 3.55 17.27 4.64
C VAL A 38 2.69 16.84 5.82
N ARG A 39 1.56 16.20 5.53
CA ARG A 39 0.78 15.48 6.51
C ARG A 39 0.99 13.98 6.31
N TYR A 40 1.38 13.32 7.38
CA TYR A 40 1.73 11.91 7.37
C TYR A 40 0.57 11.03 7.83
N PHE A 41 0.47 9.83 7.23
CA PHE A 41 -0.47 8.78 7.56
C PHE A 41 0.23 7.41 7.53
N GLY A 42 -0.43 6.38 8.06
CA GLY A 42 0.08 5.01 8.06
C GLY A 42 0.49 4.53 9.44
N LEU A 43 1.40 3.58 9.50
CA LEU A 43 1.80 2.95 10.76
C LEU A 43 2.36 3.98 11.76
N GLY A 44 1.78 4.00 12.97
CA GLY A 44 2.18 4.93 14.03
C GLY A 44 1.44 6.27 14.03
N TYR A 45 0.52 6.48 13.10
CA TYR A 45 -0.38 7.64 13.09
C TYR A 45 -1.79 7.23 13.54
N PRO A 46 -2.53 8.14 14.19
CA PRO A 46 -3.80 7.80 14.85
C PRO A 46 -4.93 7.44 13.86
N GLU A 47 -4.75 7.75 12.59
CA GLU A 47 -5.82 7.70 11.60
C GLU A 47 -5.30 7.29 10.24
N HIS A 48 -6.06 6.47 9.50
CA HIS A 48 -5.79 6.16 8.10
C HIS A 48 -6.13 7.35 7.19
N MET A 49 -5.42 7.47 6.06
CA MET A 49 -5.67 8.56 5.11
C MET A 49 -7.10 8.52 4.57
N SER A 50 -7.60 7.33 4.24
CA SER A 50 -8.97 7.13 3.76
C SER A 50 -10.01 7.51 4.81
N GLU A 51 -9.80 7.15 6.08
CA GLU A 51 -10.71 7.52 7.18
C GLU A 51 -10.79 9.04 7.34
N TYR A 52 -9.63 9.72 7.33
CA TYR A 52 -9.59 11.17 7.40
C TYR A 52 -10.29 11.82 6.21
N MET A 53 -9.96 11.40 4.97
CA MET A 53 -10.51 12.01 3.76
C MET A 53 -11.99 11.71 3.54
N ALA A 54 -12.54 10.67 4.16
CA ALA A 54 -13.97 10.40 4.15
C ALA A 54 -14.80 11.43 4.94
N ARG A 55 -14.19 12.12 5.89
CA ARG A 55 -14.87 13.12 6.71
C ARG A 55 -15.41 14.28 5.87
N PRO A 56 -16.56 14.87 6.24
CA PRO A 56 -17.11 16.02 5.56
C PRO A 56 -16.24 17.29 5.65
N ASP A 57 -15.52 17.45 6.76
CA ASP A 57 -14.64 18.58 7.10
C ASP A 57 -13.18 18.36 6.72
N ALA A 58 -12.86 17.24 6.05
CA ALA A 58 -11.48 16.93 5.65
C ALA A 58 -10.93 18.01 4.68
N ILE A 59 -9.74 18.50 5.02
CA ILE A 59 -8.98 19.36 4.11
C ILE A 59 -8.42 18.47 3.01
N LEU A 60 -8.73 18.79 1.75
CA LEU A 60 -8.17 18.05 0.62
C LEU A 60 -6.75 18.54 0.33
N PRO A 61 -5.79 17.62 0.14
CA PRO A 61 -4.41 17.98 -0.18
C PRO A 61 -4.27 18.45 -1.63
N ASP A 62 -3.14 19.05 -1.95
CA ASP A 62 -2.78 19.38 -3.33
C ASP A 62 -2.15 18.17 -4.04
N LEU A 63 -1.35 17.38 -3.30
CA LEU A 63 -0.71 16.15 -3.78
C LEU A 63 -0.96 15.00 -2.80
N ILE A 64 -1.02 13.79 -3.35
CA ILE A 64 -1.17 12.55 -2.57
C ILE A 64 -0.14 11.53 -3.03
N VAL A 65 0.50 10.88 -2.06
CA VAL A 65 1.23 9.61 -2.24
C VAL A 65 0.65 8.60 -1.27
N SER A 66 0.03 7.54 -1.77
CA SER A 66 -0.65 6.59 -0.90
C SER A 66 -0.68 5.16 -1.43
N ALA A 67 -0.40 4.21 -0.52
CA ALA A 67 -0.72 2.80 -0.65
C ALA A 67 -2.04 2.42 0.05
N ASP A 68 -2.73 3.38 0.66
CA ASP A 68 -4.10 3.23 1.14
C ASP A 68 -5.05 3.36 -0.05
N LEU A 69 -5.35 2.21 -0.66
CA LEU A 69 -6.10 2.16 -1.92
C LEU A 69 -7.53 2.66 -1.80
N GLU A 70 -8.11 2.65 -0.59
CA GLU A 70 -9.45 3.16 -0.36
C GLU A 70 -9.56 4.66 -0.66
N VAL A 71 -8.45 5.42 -0.60
CA VAL A 71 -8.40 6.81 -1.07
C VAL A 71 -8.84 6.94 -2.54
N PHE A 72 -8.52 5.94 -3.36
CA PHE A 72 -8.77 5.94 -4.80
C PHE A 72 -9.93 5.03 -5.22
N GLU A 73 -10.43 4.19 -4.32
CA GLU A 73 -11.49 3.19 -4.58
C GLU A 73 -12.82 3.56 -3.93
N ASP A 74 -12.81 4.22 -2.77
CA ASP A 74 -14.03 4.68 -2.13
C ASP A 74 -14.60 5.89 -2.90
N SER A 75 -15.77 5.71 -3.49
CA SER A 75 -16.43 6.75 -4.26
C SER A 75 -16.74 8.02 -3.44
N ARG A 76 -16.88 7.91 -2.11
CA ARG A 76 -17.09 9.06 -1.21
C ARG A 76 -15.86 9.95 -1.13
N ILE A 77 -14.66 9.36 -1.34
CA ILE A 77 -13.38 10.07 -1.33
C ILE A 77 -13.00 10.47 -2.75
N TYR A 78 -12.94 9.51 -3.68
CA TYR A 78 -12.41 9.73 -5.01
C TYR A 78 -13.22 10.76 -5.83
N ARG A 79 -14.55 10.78 -5.69
CA ARG A 79 -15.40 11.82 -6.33
C ARG A 79 -15.08 13.24 -5.90
N LYS A 80 -14.50 13.43 -4.71
CA LYS A 80 -14.04 14.76 -4.25
C LYS A 80 -12.77 15.22 -4.98
N LEU A 81 -12.01 14.28 -5.54
CA LEU A 81 -10.69 14.51 -6.15
C LEU A 81 -10.72 14.47 -7.67
N GLU A 82 -11.42 13.48 -8.26
CA GLU A 82 -11.27 13.05 -9.65
C GLU A 82 -11.40 14.16 -10.69
N LYS A 83 -12.26 15.15 -10.44
CA LYS A 83 -12.51 16.26 -11.38
C LYS A 83 -11.37 17.26 -11.44
N ASP A 84 -10.58 17.32 -10.37
CA ASP A 84 -9.52 18.30 -10.16
C ASP A 84 -8.13 17.67 -10.24
N LEU A 85 -7.98 16.48 -10.83
CA LEU A 85 -6.69 15.81 -10.95
C LEU A 85 -6.03 16.08 -12.30
N TYR A 86 -4.73 16.38 -12.25
CA TYR A 86 -3.87 16.43 -13.43
C TYR A 86 -3.63 15.03 -14.04
N PRO A 87 -3.38 14.92 -15.37
CA PRO A 87 -3.01 13.68 -16.02
C PRO A 87 -1.52 13.34 -15.77
N VAL A 88 -1.18 13.08 -14.52
CA VAL A 88 0.20 12.96 -14.01
C VAL A 88 1.02 11.84 -14.66
N THR A 89 0.38 10.81 -15.24
CA THR A 89 1.11 9.75 -15.96
C THR A 89 1.83 10.26 -17.22
N LYS A 90 1.47 11.46 -17.70
CA LYS A 90 2.16 12.12 -18.83
C LYS A 90 3.41 12.88 -18.40
N TRP A 91 3.63 13.03 -17.12
CA TRP A 91 4.77 13.80 -16.60
C TRP A 91 6.06 13.00 -16.55
N PHE A 92 5.95 11.68 -16.41
CA PHE A 92 7.07 10.81 -16.17
C PHE A 92 7.08 9.62 -17.13
N PRO A 93 8.25 9.24 -17.66
CA PRO A 93 8.41 7.95 -18.28
C PRO A 93 8.23 6.86 -17.23
N LEU A 94 7.47 5.83 -17.57
CA LEU A 94 7.26 4.66 -16.73
C LEU A 94 7.94 3.47 -17.37
N ARG A 95 8.49 2.61 -16.53
CA ARG A 95 9.11 1.36 -16.97
C ARG A 95 8.02 0.40 -17.43
N ASP A 96 8.08 -0.03 -18.68
CA ASP A 96 7.17 -1.04 -19.21
C ASP A 96 7.41 -2.40 -18.54
N GLY A 97 6.33 -3.16 -18.35
CA GLY A 97 6.39 -4.52 -17.81
C GLY A 97 5.11 -4.97 -17.16
N GLY A 98 5.01 -6.28 -16.93
CA GLY A 98 3.81 -6.92 -16.38
C GLY A 98 3.35 -6.37 -15.03
N ALA A 99 4.27 -5.87 -14.20
CA ALA A 99 3.90 -5.24 -12.93
C ALA A 99 3.17 -3.91 -13.16
N LEU A 100 3.66 -3.06 -14.08
CA LEU A 100 2.99 -1.81 -14.42
C LEU A 100 1.61 -2.07 -15.03
N ASP A 101 1.51 -3.02 -15.96
CA ASP A 101 0.25 -3.37 -16.60
C ASP A 101 -0.79 -3.86 -15.58
N ALA A 102 -0.35 -4.61 -14.58
CA ALA A 102 -1.20 -5.12 -13.51
C ALA A 102 -1.79 -4.01 -12.61
N VAL A 103 -1.04 -2.90 -12.38
CA VAL A 103 -1.45 -1.83 -11.46
C VAL A 103 -1.91 -0.56 -12.16
N ARG A 104 -1.75 -0.45 -13.47
CA ARG A 104 -2.14 0.74 -14.25
C ARG A 104 -3.64 0.98 -14.13
N ARG A 105 -4.01 2.21 -13.81
CA ARG A 105 -5.38 2.72 -13.78
C ARG A 105 -5.58 3.78 -14.88
N ASP A 106 -6.20 4.88 -14.56
CA ASP A 106 -6.34 6.01 -15.48
C ASP A 106 -5.08 6.90 -15.50
N ASN A 107 -5.07 7.94 -16.34
CA ASN A 107 -3.91 8.83 -16.50
C ASN A 107 -3.71 9.81 -15.35
N ARG A 108 -4.62 9.87 -14.38
CA ARG A 108 -4.58 10.76 -13.20
C ARG A 108 -3.90 10.12 -12.00
N LEU A 109 -3.75 8.80 -12.00
CA LEU A 109 -3.11 8.03 -10.95
C LEU A 109 -1.81 7.42 -11.49
N LEU A 110 -0.69 8.00 -11.08
CA LEU A 110 0.64 7.52 -11.45
C LEU A 110 1.05 6.40 -10.50
N PRO A 111 1.20 5.14 -10.97
CA PRO A 111 1.83 4.12 -10.15
C PRO A 111 3.25 4.56 -9.79
N PHE A 112 3.54 4.59 -8.51
CA PHE A 112 4.84 5.04 -8.01
C PHE A 112 5.70 3.84 -7.65
N VAL A 113 5.24 3.07 -6.68
CA VAL A 113 5.87 1.82 -6.26
C VAL A 113 4.81 0.77 -5.95
N SER A 114 5.16 -0.51 -5.96
CA SER A 114 4.35 -1.56 -5.32
C SER A 114 5.13 -2.25 -4.23
N ILE A 115 4.40 -2.57 -3.16
CA ILE A 115 4.87 -3.42 -2.07
C ILE A 115 4.48 -4.85 -2.43
N PRO A 116 5.43 -5.73 -2.81
CA PRO A 116 5.14 -7.13 -3.04
C PRO A 116 4.87 -7.85 -1.72
N LEU A 117 3.80 -8.62 -1.64
CA LEU A 117 3.54 -9.51 -0.53
C LEU A 117 3.98 -10.91 -0.91
N VAL A 118 4.84 -11.50 -0.09
CA VAL A 118 5.50 -12.79 -0.30
C VAL A 118 5.42 -13.64 0.94
N TYR A 119 5.71 -14.93 0.83
CA TYR A 119 5.78 -15.80 1.99
C TYR A 119 7.10 -15.61 2.74
N TYR A 120 6.99 -15.49 4.05
CA TYR A 120 8.04 -15.67 5.03
C TYR A 120 7.74 -16.96 5.79
N THR A 121 8.58 -17.99 5.67
CA THR A 121 8.25 -19.35 6.13
C THR A 121 9.42 -20.04 6.79
N ARG A 122 9.11 -20.95 7.75
CA ARG A 122 10.05 -21.91 8.33
C ARG A 122 10.13 -23.21 7.52
N GLN A 123 9.31 -23.38 6.51
CA GLN A 123 9.22 -24.61 5.73
C GLN A 123 9.95 -24.45 4.39
N PRO A 124 11.14 -25.04 4.22
CA PRO A 124 11.96 -24.83 3.02
C PRO A 124 11.34 -25.37 1.72
N GLY A 125 10.51 -26.42 1.82
CA GLY A 125 9.91 -27.12 0.68
C GLY A 125 8.52 -26.66 0.26
N ILE A 126 7.93 -25.75 1.00
CA ILE A 126 6.59 -25.21 0.73
C ILE A 126 6.72 -24.09 -0.25
N CYS A 127 6.17 -23.97 -1.32
CA CYS A 127 6.00 -22.64 -1.78
C CYS A 127 5.56 -22.47 -3.22
N GLU A 128 6.10 -23.16 -4.12
CA GLU A 128 5.81 -22.97 -5.54
C GLU A 128 4.58 -23.77 -5.99
N ARG A 129 3.95 -24.49 -5.05
CA ARG A 129 2.88 -25.46 -5.35
C ARG A 129 1.58 -25.23 -4.61
N THR A 130 1.53 -24.29 -3.67
CA THR A 130 0.31 -24.02 -2.90
C THR A 130 -0.25 -22.67 -3.30
N ALA A 131 -1.43 -22.68 -3.89
CA ALA A 131 -2.16 -21.46 -4.21
C ALA A 131 -2.54 -20.72 -2.92
N LEU A 132 -2.58 -19.39 -2.98
CA LEU A 132 -2.89 -18.56 -1.81
C LEU A 132 -4.24 -18.91 -1.18
N LYS A 133 -5.21 -19.36 -1.98
CA LYS A 133 -6.53 -19.80 -1.50
C LYS A 133 -6.56 -21.13 -0.76
N ASP A 134 -5.53 -21.97 -0.91
CA ASP A 134 -5.49 -23.35 -0.41
C ASP A 134 -4.66 -23.48 0.87
N TRP A 135 -4.22 -22.36 1.46
CA TRP A 135 -3.46 -22.36 2.69
C TRP A 135 -4.33 -22.70 3.89
N ASP A 136 -3.83 -23.63 4.69
CA ASP A 136 -4.29 -23.91 6.04
C ASP A 136 -3.23 -23.44 7.03
N GLY A 137 -3.61 -22.51 7.94
CA GLY A 137 -2.72 -21.98 8.96
C GLY A 137 -1.72 -20.89 8.48
N LEU A 138 -2.00 -20.21 7.38
CA LEU A 138 -1.24 -19.04 6.93
C LEU A 138 -1.42 -17.86 7.89
N ALA A 139 -0.34 -17.35 8.48
CA ALA A 139 -0.38 -16.10 9.20
C ALA A 139 -0.56 -14.96 8.19
N PHE A 140 -1.65 -14.24 8.30
CA PHE A 140 -2.02 -13.17 7.40
C PHE A 140 -2.82 -12.13 8.19
N GLY A 141 -2.59 -10.84 7.95
CA GLY A 141 -3.53 -9.89 8.50
C GLY A 141 -2.98 -8.65 9.13
N GLY A 142 -3.77 -8.11 10.01
CA GLY A 142 -3.85 -6.72 10.44
C GLY A 142 -5.08 -6.12 9.81
N ILE A 143 -6.19 -6.20 10.50
CA ILE A 143 -7.52 -5.84 10.05
C ILE A 143 -7.62 -4.42 9.46
N ASN A 144 -6.81 -3.50 9.99
CA ASN A 144 -6.76 -2.11 9.54
C ASN A 144 -5.66 -1.87 8.50
N ASN A 145 -5.08 -2.94 7.95
CA ASN A 145 -3.97 -2.82 7.03
C ASN A 145 -4.47 -2.81 5.58
N SER A 146 -4.17 -1.76 4.83
CA SER A 146 -4.48 -1.66 3.39
C SER A 146 -3.96 -2.86 2.60
N ALA A 147 -2.80 -3.42 2.99
CA ALA A 147 -2.26 -4.63 2.38
C ALA A 147 -3.19 -5.83 2.57
N ALA A 148 -3.77 -6.02 3.77
CA ALA A 148 -4.71 -7.12 4.03
C ALA A 148 -5.97 -7.00 3.17
N LYS A 149 -6.55 -5.80 3.08
CA LYS A 149 -7.70 -5.53 2.21
C LYS A 149 -7.39 -5.81 0.74
N THR A 150 -6.19 -5.43 0.28
CA THR A 150 -5.75 -5.68 -1.10
C THR A 150 -5.63 -7.19 -1.38
N VAL A 151 -5.08 -7.96 -0.44
CA VAL A 151 -4.99 -9.43 -0.58
C VAL A 151 -6.37 -10.05 -0.68
N VAL A 152 -7.30 -9.70 0.20
CA VAL A 152 -8.67 -10.23 0.17
C VAL A 152 -9.36 -9.86 -1.14
N LYS A 153 -9.22 -8.63 -1.62
CA LYS A 153 -9.74 -8.19 -2.93
C LYS A 153 -9.13 -8.97 -4.08
N ALA A 154 -7.82 -9.23 -4.06
CA ALA A 154 -7.14 -10.01 -5.10
C ALA A 154 -7.58 -11.47 -5.12
N VAL A 155 -7.75 -12.10 -3.95
CA VAL A 155 -8.27 -13.45 -3.80
C VAL A 155 -9.71 -13.53 -4.28
N TRP A 156 -10.55 -12.58 -3.86
CA TRP A 156 -11.97 -12.51 -4.30
C TRP A 156 -12.09 -12.34 -5.80
N ASN A 157 -11.36 -11.42 -6.39
CA ASN A 157 -11.36 -11.21 -7.84
C ASN A 157 -10.94 -12.48 -8.61
N ARG A 158 -10.00 -13.27 -8.07
CA ARG A 158 -9.45 -14.42 -8.77
C ARG A 158 -10.23 -15.70 -8.58
N TRP A 159 -10.75 -15.95 -7.38
CA TRP A 159 -11.35 -17.24 -6.99
C TRP A 159 -12.75 -17.13 -6.37
N GLY A 160 -13.30 -15.93 -6.27
CA GLY A 160 -14.63 -15.68 -5.74
C GLY A 160 -14.67 -15.37 -4.25
N GLU A 161 -15.86 -15.02 -3.78
CA GLU A 161 -16.14 -14.60 -2.41
C GLU A 161 -15.84 -15.69 -1.37
N GLU A 162 -16.18 -16.94 -1.69
CA GLU A 162 -15.96 -18.08 -0.78
C GLU A 162 -14.47 -18.23 -0.43
N ALA A 163 -13.57 -18.13 -1.43
CA ALA A 163 -12.13 -18.18 -1.19
C ALA A 163 -11.64 -16.99 -0.35
N ALA A 164 -12.18 -15.80 -0.57
CA ALA A 164 -11.89 -14.63 0.23
C ALA A 164 -12.35 -14.79 1.69
N CYS A 165 -13.54 -15.36 1.89
CA CYS A 165 -14.05 -15.69 3.22
C CYS A 165 -13.15 -16.68 3.97
N GLY A 166 -12.72 -17.76 3.28
CA GLY A 166 -11.79 -18.75 3.86
C GLY A 166 -10.47 -18.11 4.29
N LEU A 167 -9.93 -17.19 3.48
CA LEU A 167 -8.72 -16.44 3.86
C LEU A 167 -8.95 -15.56 5.08
N LEU A 168 -10.11 -14.93 5.20
CA LEU A 168 -10.44 -14.07 6.35
C LEU A 168 -10.57 -14.84 7.66
N GLU A 169 -10.91 -16.12 7.64
CA GLU A 169 -10.97 -16.97 8.83
C GLU A 169 -9.61 -17.15 9.50
N ILE A 170 -8.52 -17.04 8.74
CA ILE A 170 -7.13 -17.13 9.26
C ILE A 170 -6.47 -15.76 9.48
N ALA A 171 -7.17 -14.67 9.18
CA ALA A 171 -6.57 -13.33 9.10
C ALA A 171 -6.31 -12.64 10.45
N ASP A 172 -6.92 -13.10 11.55
CA ASP A 172 -6.80 -12.41 12.84
C ASP A 172 -5.65 -12.91 13.68
N MET A 173 -4.55 -12.15 13.63
CA MET A 173 -3.39 -12.41 14.45
C MET A 173 -3.26 -11.34 15.54
N PRO A 174 -3.17 -11.72 16.84
CA PRO A 174 -2.94 -10.77 17.94
C PRO A 174 -1.57 -10.06 17.82
N ILE A 175 -0.64 -10.67 17.09
CA ILE A 175 0.66 -10.10 16.73
C ILE A 175 0.79 -10.04 15.21
N GLY A 176 1.66 -9.19 14.68
CA GLY A 176 1.89 -9.10 13.24
C GLY A 176 2.32 -10.44 12.64
N ALA A 177 1.86 -10.74 11.42
CA ALA A 177 2.11 -12.01 10.74
C ALA A 177 3.60 -12.41 10.67
N PHE A 178 4.49 -11.45 10.46
CA PHE A 178 5.94 -11.67 10.51
C PHE A 178 6.42 -12.17 11.89
N GLN A 179 5.93 -11.55 12.96
CA GLN A 179 6.29 -11.95 14.33
C GLN A 179 5.73 -13.33 14.68
N ALA A 180 4.54 -13.68 14.19
CA ALA A 180 3.95 -15.00 14.41
C ALA A 180 4.88 -16.12 13.94
N VAL A 181 5.53 -15.95 12.77
CA VAL A 181 6.51 -16.93 12.27
C VAL A 181 7.79 -16.90 13.11
N ARG A 182 8.31 -15.72 13.45
CA ARG A 182 9.52 -15.60 14.28
C ARG A 182 9.35 -16.24 15.66
N MET A 183 8.18 -16.10 16.27
CA MET A 183 7.87 -16.69 17.58
C MET A 183 7.35 -18.12 17.47
N SER A 184 7.43 -18.76 16.31
CA SER A 184 6.98 -20.15 16.06
C SER A 184 5.48 -20.39 16.33
N GLN A 185 4.66 -19.34 16.32
CA GLN A 185 3.20 -19.42 16.45
C GLN A 185 2.53 -19.78 15.12
N SER A 186 3.23 -19.54 14.01
CA SER A 186 2.86 -19.99 12.67
C SER A 186 4.09 -20.49 11.94
N GLN A 187 3.88 -21.37 10.96
CA GLN A 187 4.97 -21.87 10.10
C GLN A 187 5.22 -20.95 8.91
N THR A 188 4.19 -20.27 8.44
CA THR A 188 4.25 -19.44 7.24
C THR A 188 3.38 -18.19 7.41
N ALA A 189 3.86 -17.06 6.91
CA ALA A 189 3.13 -15.81 6.86
C ALA A 189 3.20 -15.16 5.47
N LEU A 190 2.14 -14.50 5.06
CA LEU A 190 2.13 -13.57 3.93
C LEU A 190 2.48 -12.17 4.46
N VAL A 191 3.61 -11.64 4.02
CA VAL A 191 4.16 -10.38 4.54
C VAL A 191 4.70 -9.50 3.40
N PRO A 192 4.80 -8.17 3.59
CA PRO A 192 5.57 -7.31 2.71
C PRO A 192 7.00 -7.82 2.50
N SER A 193 7.52 -7.74 1.28
CA SER A 193 8.87 -8.18 0.91
C SER A 193 9.95 -7.64 1.85
N ILE A 194 9.82 -6.40 2.28
CA ILE A 194 10.73 -5.75 3.24
C ILE A 194 10.93 -6.54 4.55
N TYR A 195 9.90 -7.26 5.00
CA TYR A 195 10.04 -8.16 6.17
C TYR A 195 10.67 -9.49 5.78
N ALA A 196 10.32 -10.01 4.61
CA ALA A 196 10.83 -11.29 4.13
C ALA A 196 12.33 -11.25 3.78
N LEU A 197 12.89 -10.06 3.48
CA LEU A 197 14.34 -9.86 3.35
C LEU A 197 15.14 -10.24 4.60
N ARG A 198 14.48 -10.36 5.76
CA ARG A 198 15.10 -10.79 7.02
C ARG A 198 15.19 -12.31 7.15
N ALA A 199 14.77 -13.06 6.14
CA ALA A 199 14.97 -14.52 6.10
C ALA A 199 16.46 -14.83 6.04
N ASP A 200 16.91 -15.79 6.89
CA ASP A 200 18.32 -16.16 7.04
C ASP A 200 18.74 -17.28 6.06
N GLY A 201 17.80 -17.86 5.35
CA GLY A 201 18.02 -18.96 4.41
C GLY A 201 18.37 -20.31 5.08
N ARG A 202 18.29 -20.41 6.40
CA ARG A 202 18.56 -21.63 7.19
C ARG A 202 17.31 -22.10 7.94
N GLU A 203 16.79 -21.26 8.80
CA GLU A 203 15.57 -21.54 9.59
C GLU A 203 14.35 -20.86 8.99
N THR A 204 14.56 -19.78 8.25
CA THR A 204 13.51 -18.99 7.63
C THR A 204 13.85 -18.69 6.18
N PHE A 205 12.82 -18.68 5.34
CA PHE A 205 12.94 -18.56 3.88
C PHE A 205 11.95 -17.54 3.35
N LEU A 206 12.40 -16.73 2.38
CA LEU A 206 11.52 -15.97 1.50
C LEU A 206 11.07 -16.87 0.35
N ARG A 207 9.77 -16.86 0.06
CA ARG A 207 9.19 -17.60 -1.05
C ARG A 207 8.11 -16.79 -1.75
N ILE A 208 7.95 -17.02 -3.04
CA ILE A 208 6.94 -16.34 -3.86
C ILE A 208 5.71 -17.25 -3.98
N PRO A 209 4.47 -16.70 -3.79
CA PRO A 209 3.25 -17.46 -4.07
C PRO A 209 3.23 -17.99 -5.51
N GLN A 210 2.56 -19.12 -5.73
CA GLN A 210 2.43 -19.73 -7.06
C GLN A 210 1.90 -18.78 -8.12
N GLU A 211 0.99 -17.90 -7.73
CA GLU A 211 0.38 -16.88 -8.59
C GLU A 211 1.25 -15.65 -8.82
N GLY A 212 2.41 -15.60 -8.20
CA GLY A 212 3.23 -14.41 -8.05
C GLY A 212 2.90 -13.62 -6.77
N PRO A 213 3.70 -12.62 -6.44
CA PRO A 213 3.42 -11.77 -5.28
C PRO A 213 2.12 -11.00 -5.45
N VAL A 214 1.41 -10.79 -4.34
CA VAL A 214 0.30 -9.82 -4.32
C VAL A 214 0.89 -8.43 -4.25
N LEU A 215 0.53 -7.56 -5.20
CA LEU A 215 1.03 -6.20 -5.23
C LEU A 215 0.08 -5.26 -4.50
N VAL A 216 0.64 -4.47 -3.58
CA VAL A 216 -0.03 -3.33 -2.97
C VAL A 216 0.55 -2.06 -3.60
N PRO A 217 -0.10 -1.50 -4.63
CA PRO A 217 0.43 -0.34 -5.31
C PRO A 217 0.27 0.93 -4.46
N SER A 218 1.26 1.81 -4.55
CA SER A 218 1.18 3.19 -4.10
C SER A 218 1.04 4.09 -5.32
N TYR A 219 0.09 5.02 -5.27
CA TYR A 219 -0.15 5.98 -6.35
C TYR A 219 0.23 7.38 -5.93
N PHE A 220 0.75 8.12 -6.90
CA PHE A 220 0.88 9.57 -6.83
C PHE A 220 -0.25 10.21 -7.65
N CYS A 221 -0.84 11.27 -7.11
CA CYS A 221 -1.70 12.18 -7.87
C CYS A 221 -1.52 13.63 -7.43
N ALA A 222 -1.91 14.57 -8.29
CA ALA A 222 -1.82 16.00 -8.05
C ALA A 222 -3.10 16.69 -8.51
N ARG A 223 -3.56 17.66 -7.70
CA ARG A 223 -4.77 18.44 -7.97
C ARG A 223 -4.45 19.76 -8.66
N THR A 224 -5.43 20.27 -9.38
CA THR A 224 -5.39 21.59 -10.06
C THR A 224 -5.51 22.76 -9.07
N SER A 225 -5.61 22.49 -7.76
CA SER A 225 -5.59 23.53 -6.70
C SER A 225 -4.28 24.30 -6.64
N VAL A 226 -3.19 23.73 -7.15
CA VAL A 226 -1.90 24.42 -7.36
C VAL A 226 -1.56 24.45 -8.86
N PRO A 227 -0.82 25.45 -9.35
CA PRO A 227 -0.40 25.51 -10.76
C PRO A 227 0.37 24.25 -11.19
N GLU A 228 0.12 23.78 -12.41
CA GLU A 228 0.76 22.57 -12.95
C GLU A 228 2.31 22.62 -12.86
N PRO A 229 2.99 23.72 -13.21
CA PRO A 229 4.46 23.76 -13.07
C PRO A 229 4.94 23.54 -11.64
N THR A 230 4.23 24.06 -10.64
CA THR A 230 4.54 23.88 -9.22
C THR A 230 4.29 22.44 -8.79
N ALA A 231 3.10 21.87 -9.14
CA ALA A 231 2.77 20.48 -8.83
C ALA A 231 3.77 19.52 -9.47
N ARG A 232 4.13 19.74 -10.73
CA ARG A 232 5.12 18.95 -11.47
C ARG A 232 6.51 19.06 -10.86
N ARG A 233 6.94 20.26 -10.47
CA ARG A 233 8.24 20.48 -9.82
C ARG A 233 8.36 19.69 -8.51
N VAL A 234 7.30 19.70 -7.68
CA VAL A 234 7.26 18.90 -6.44
C VAL A 234 7.28 17.40 -6.77
N ALA A 235 6.48 16.97 -7.75
CA ALA A 235 6.45 15.57 -8.20
C ALA A 235 7.81 15.08 -8.69
N GLU A 236 8.53 15.83 -9.52
CA GLU A 236 9.88 15.53 -10.00
C GLU A 236 10.89 15.43 -8.85
N SER A 237 10.69 16.23 -7.82
CA SER A 237 11.55 16.21 -6.63
C SER A 237 11.26 15.02 -5.71
N ILE A 238 10.03 14.51 -5.70
CA ILE A 238 9.65 13.28 -4.99
C ILE A 238 10.10 12.04 -5.78
N LEU A 239 9.74 11.97 -7.06
CA LEU A 239 9.99 10.81 -7.93
C LEU A 239 11.44 10.83 -8.47
N CYS A 240 12.39 11.08 -7.60
CA CYS A 240 13.81 11.25 -7.92
C CYS A 240 14.61 9.97 -7.65
N PRO A 241 15.82 9.86 -8.25
CA PRO A 241 16.69 8.71 -8.04
C PRO A 241 17.04 8.40 -6.58
N GLU A 242 17.10 9.42 -5.71
CA GLU A 242 17.39 9.25 -4.29
C GLU A 242 16.34 8.39 -3.59
N LEU A 243 15.05 8.76 -3.75
CA LEU A 243 13.95 8.03 -3.12
C LEU A 243 13.74 6.65 -3.77
N CYS A 244 13.86 6.57 -5.10
CA CYS A 244 13.74 5.30 -5.81
C CYS A 244 14.81 4.30 -5.35
N ARG A 245 16.07 4.72 -5.23
CA ARG A 245 17.15 3.86 -4.71
C ARG A 245 16.87 3.42 -3.27
N PHE A 246 16.43 4.34 -2.42
CA PHE A 246 16.07 4.02 -1.04
C PHE A 246 14.99 2.92 -0.97
N TYR A 247 13.95 3.01 -1.79
CA TYR A 247 12.89 2.01 -1.82
C TYR A 247 13.35 0.65 -2.38
N ALA A 248 14.16 0.65 -3.42
CA ALA A 248 14.69 -0.59 -3.98
C ALA A 248 15.63 -1.31 -3.02
N GLU A 249 16.60 -0.57 -2.43
CA GLU A 249 17.63 -1.15 -1.58
C GLU A 249 17.12 -1.55 -0.20
N GLN A 250 16.24 -0.74 0.40
CA GLN A 250 15.75 -0.96 1.76
C GLN A 250 14.45 -1.76 1.83
N GLY A 251 13.65 -1.73 0.78
CA GLY A 251 12.31 -2.31 0.78
C GLY A 251 12.11 -3.45 -0.21
N ASP A 252 13.00 -3.63 -1.17
CA ASP A 252 12.81 -4.54 -2.32
C ASP A 252 11.47 -4.27 -3.03
N LEU A 253 11.12 -2.98 -3.16
CA LEU A 253 9.87 -2.54 -3.76
C LEU A 253 9.99 -2.52 -5.29
N ILE A 254 8.89 -2.78 -5.99
CA ILE A 254 8.82 -2.65 -7.44
C ILE A 254 8.58 -1.19 -7.78
N LEU A 255 9.47 -0.60 -8.57
CA LEU A 255 9.46 0.79 -8.98
C LEU A 255 8.91 0.94 -10.39
N TYR A 256 8.08 1.94 -10.62
CA TYR A 256 7.50 2.22 -11.92
C TYR A 256 8.12 3.41 -12.67
N PRO A 257 8.58 4.50 -12.00
CA PRO A 257 9.31 5.56 -12.69
C PRO A 257 10.60 5.02 -13.31
N ASP A 258 10.82 5.34 -14.60
CA ASP A 258 12.02 4.93 -15.35
C ASP A 258 13.18 5.89 -15.08
N CYS A 259 13.59 5.99 -13.82
CA CYS A 259 14.67 6.90 -13.38
C CYS A 259 15.97 6.20 -13.00
N LEU A 260 15.97 4.86 -12.88
CA LEU A 260 17.14 4.07 -12.48
C LEU A 260 17.07 2.67 -13.09
N ASP A 261 18.23 2.09 -13.37
CA ASP A 261 18.38 0.67 -13.70
C ASP A 261 18.47 -0.16 -12.41
N ILE A 262 17.41 -0.09 -11.60
CA ILE A 262 17.29 -0.83 -10.34
C ILE A 262 16.02 -1.65 -10.39
N HIS A 263 16.15 -2.96 -10.09
CA HIS A 263 15.07 -3.92 -10.12
C HIS A 263 14.86 -4.54 -8.74
N SER A 264 13.60 -4.77 -8.36
CA SER A 264 13.24 -5.60 -7.23
C SER A 264 13.54 -7.07 -7.54
N ARG A 265 13.94 -7.84 -6.53
CA ARG A 265 14.08 -9.31 -6.62
C ARG A 265 12.73 -9.99 -6.86
N GLN A 266 11.63 -9.27 -6.59
CA GLN A 266 10.26 -9.76 -6.75
C GLN A 266 9.71 -9.46 -8.15
N GLU A 267 10.46 -8.84 -9.05
CA GLU A 267 10.05 -8.68 -10.43
C GLU A 267 9.98 -10.04 -11.13
N GLY A 268 8.85 -10.30 -11.77
CA GLY A 268 8.57 -11.59 -12.39
C GLY A 268 7.48 -11.47 -13.45
N ALA A 269 7.09 -12.63 -14.00
CA ALA A 269 6.11 -12.71 -15.08
C ALA A 269 4.65 -12.72 -14.60
N ARG A 270 4.42 -12.87 -13.29
CA ARG A 270 3.06 -13.04 -12.73
C ARG A 270 2.91 -12.24 -11.46
N TYR A 271 1.74 -11.62 -11.31
CA TYR A 271 1.37 -10.86 -10.13
C TYR A 271 -0.10 -11.06 -9.82
N MET A 272 -0.46 -10.93 -8.54
CA MET A 272 -1.85 -10.84 -8.10
C MET A 272 -2.17 -9.39 -7.75
N VAL A 273 -3.18 -8.85 -8.45
CA VAL A 273 -3.76 -7.53 -8.16
C VAL A 273 -5.24 -7.61 -8.47
N PRO A 274 -6.12 -7.00 -7.67
CA PRO A 274 -7.52 -6.89 -8.07
C PRO A 274 -7.62 -6.04 -9.34
N SER A 275 -8.28 -6.55 -10.38
CA SER A 275 -8.41 -5.85 -11.65
C SER A 275 -9.23 -4.58 -11.51
N THR A 276 -8.89 -3.55 -12.29
CA THR A 276 -9.63 -2.26 -12.30
C THR A 276 -11.11 -2.49 -12.63
N ARG A 277 -11.42 -3.40 -13.54
CA ARG A 277 -12.79 -3.77 -13.88
C ARG A 277 -13.52 -4.32 -12.66
N TRP A 278 -12.95 -5.31 -11.99
CA TRP A 278 -13.55 -5.91 -10.80
C TRP A 278 -13.75 -4.88 -9.68
N LEU A 279 -12.77 -4.00 -9.45
CA LEU A 279 -12.87 -2.92 -8.47
C LEU A 279 -14.00 -1.92 -8.77
N SER A 280 -14.36 -1.74 -10.05
CA SER A 280 -15.49 -0.89 -10.44
C SER A 280 -16.85 -1.59 -10.34
N GLU A 281 -16.87 -2.91 -10.35
CA GLU A 281 -18.09 -3.74 -10.32
C GLU A 281 -18.45 -4.20 -8.90
N ILE A 282 -17.47 -4.36 -8.00
CA ILE A 282 -17.72 -4.80 -6.62
C ILE A 282 -18.49 -3.73 -5.85
N ASN A 283 -19.51 -4.18 -5.10
CA ASN A 283 -20.19 -3.30 -4.15
C ASN A 283 -19.28 -3.05 -2.93
N PRO A 284 -18.85 -1.81 -2.66
CA PRO A 284 -17.96 -1.49 -1.54
C PRO A 284 -18.58 -1.78 -0.16
N GLU A 285 -19.90 -1.63 -0.03
CA GLU A 285 -20.62 -1.92 1.21
C GLU A 285 -20.62 -3.42 1.49
N HIS A 286 -20.92 -4.22 0.45
CA HIS A 286 -20.87 -5.67 0.57
C HIS A 286 -19.45 -6.17 0.87
N PHE A 287 -18.43 -5.63 0.21
CA PHE A 287 -17.04 -5.95 0.57
C PHE A 287 -16.75 -5.65 2.03
N CYS A 288 -17.17 -4.48 2.52
CA CYS A 288 -16.98 -4.08 3.91
C CYS A 288 -17.70 -4.99 4.88
N GLU A 289 -18.95 -5.39 4.57
CA GLU A 289 -19.73 -6.34 5.39
C GLU A 289 -19.03 -7.69 5.49
N VAL A 290 -18.58 -8.26 4.38
CA VAL A 290 -17.86 -9.54 4.35
C VAL A 290 -16.54 -9.42 5.08
N TYR A 291 -15.75 -8.39 4.77
CA TYR A 291 -14.45 -8.16 5.37
C TYR A 291 -14.53 -7.98 6.89
N CYS A 292 -15.46 -7.15 7.38
CA CYS A 292 -15.63 -6.88 8.80
C CYS A 292 -16.45 -7.97 9.52
N GLY A 293 -17.42 -8.58 8.84
CA GLY A 293 -18.32 -9.56 9.45
C GLY A 293 -17.67 -10.90 9.78
N ARG A 294 -16.58 -11.26 9.10
CA ARG A 294 -15.78 -12.45 9.38
C ARG A 294 -14.71 -12.26 10.44
N LEU A 295 -14.49 -11.02 10.83
CA LEU A 295 -13.49 -10.70 11.84
C LEU A 295 -14.14 -10.77 13.23
N PRO A 296 -13.42 -11.25 14.26
CA PRO A 296 -13.93 -11.27 15.63
C PRO A 296 -14.50 -9.90 16.02
N THR A 297 -15.72 -9.88 16.55
CA THR A 297 -16.59 -8.72 16.74
C THR A 297 -16.00 -7.55 17.54
N ALA A 298 -14.82 -7.72 18.13
CA ALA A 298 -14.14 -6.69 18.93
C ALA A 298 -13.35 -5.65 18.09
N LYS A 299 -13.24 -5.81 16.76
CA LYS A 299 -12.24 -5.05 15.97
C LYS A 299 -12.71 -4.47 14.65
N CYS A 300 -14.02 -4.37 14.40
CA CYS A 300 -14.51 -3.74 13.18
C CYS A 300 -14.49 -2.21 13.30
N PRO A 301 -13.65 -1.48 12.57
CA PRO A 301 -13.52 -0.01 12.68
C PRO A 301 -14.73 0.76 12.14
N VAL A 302 -15.66 0.10 11.44
CA VAL A 302 -16.78 0.77 10.75
C VAL A 302 -17.94 1.14 11.69
N ARG A 303 -17.94 0.73 12.97
CA ARG A 303 -19.12 0.88 13.84
C ARG A 303 -19.03 1.90 14.97
N HIS A 304 -18.07 2.76 15.09
CA HIS A 304 -18.17 3.86 16.06
C HIS A 304 -17.34 5.09 15.67
N GLY A 305 -18.00 6.12 15.18
CA GLY A 305 -17.61 7.47 15.53
C GLY A 305 -17.70 7.60 17.06
N SER A 306 -16.64 7.96 17.71
CA SER A 306 -16.53 8.57 19.03
C SER A 306 -16.07 7.80 20.26
N GLU A 307 -15.73 6.54 20.28
CA GLU A 307 -15.15 5.99 21.53
C GLU A 307 -14.20 4.81 21.28
N MET A 308 -12.93 5.05 20.96
CA MET A 308 -11.83 4.14 21.28
C MET A 308 -10.45 4.74 20.89
N TYR A 309 -10.00 5.73 21.64
CA TYR A 309 -8.57 6.05 21.73
C TYR A 309 -8.24 6.40 23.18
N ALA A 310 -8.14 5.39 24.02
CA ALA A 310 -7.41 5.44 25.28
C ALA A 310 -6.66 4.11 25.41
N ASP A 311 -5.35 4.20 25.54
CA ASP A 311 -4.37 3.14 25.74
C ASP A 311 -3.75 2.50 24.48
N SER A 312 -2.67 3.13 24.01
CA SER A 312 -1.47 2.44 23.52
C SER A 312 -0.23 3.32 23.68
N THR A 313 0.10 3.59 24.93
CA THR A 313 1.49 3.75 25.35
C THR A 313 2.06 2.35 25.48
N LEU A 314 2.90 1.92 24.52
CA LEU A 314 4.02 0.99 24.74
C LEU A 314 4.68 0.65 23.38
N LEU A 315 5.84 1.32 23.14
CA LEU A 315 7.06 0.92 22.41
C LEU A 315 6.93 0.58 20.91
#